data_c2ef5fe47d4f8916f6d166ad6ef6ab91
#
_entry.id   c2ef5fe47d4f8916f6d166ad6ef6ab91
#
_cell.length_a   1.000
_cell.length_b   1.000
_cell.length_c   1.000
_cell.angle_alpha   90.00
_cell.angle_beta   90.00
_cell.angle_gamma   90.00
#
_symmetry.space_group_name_H-M   'P 1'
#
loop_
_entity.id
_entity.type
_entity.pdbx_description
1 polymer ?
#
loop_
_entity_poly.entity_id
_entity_poly.type
_entity_poly.pdbx_seq_one_letter_code
_entity_poly.pdbx_strand_id
1 'polypeptide(L)'
;MAKRILSIKKRKQDSHKGDYGHVFVIAGSVGMTGAAYLASQAALLSGAGLVTLAIPKSLNPIMERKLTEVMTLPLPETKEQSLSRSAYSKIRDFSKKCDCVIIGPGLSQNRQTQTLIRSLISGIDLPMVLDADALNALSGHLSILGNTCYAQPRKTLSGQRGRCSTVITPHSGEMARLAGLRLSFVNKDKKGVAKKFATEYNVTTVLKGYKTVVAAPRKEIYINSSGNPGMASGGCGDVLTGIIGAFLASGIDAFKAARLGAYIHGLSGDIAAKAKTEISLKATDLLEFLPQAFKKVYK
;
A
#
# COMPACT_ATOMS: atom_id res chain seq x y z
N MET A 1 9.90 25.92 -3.32
CA MET A 1 8.85 25.42 -4.27
C MET A 1 8.04 24.20 -3.83
N ALA A 2 8.38 23.47 -2.76
CA ALA A 2 7.63 22.29 -2.30
C ALA A 2 6.29 22.57 -1.58
N LYS A 3 6.05 23.77 -1.11
CA LYS A 3 4.92 24.12 -0.23
C LYS A 3 3.50 24.14 -0.88
N ARG A 4 3.37 24.08 -2.21
CA ARG A 4 2.08 24.29 -2.91
C ARG A 4 1.42 23.00 -3.44
N ILE A 5 2.03 21.84 -3.27
CA ILE A 5 1.64 20.61 -3.98
C ILE A 5 0.92 19.57 -3.09
N LEU A 6 0.99 19.70 -1.77
CA LEU A 6 0.59 18.65 -0.84
C LEU A 6 -0.36 19.20 0.23
N SER A 7 -1.59 19.59 -0.16
CA SER A 7 -2.64 19.88 0.82
C SER A 7 -3.68 18.76 0.82
N ILE A 8 -3.97 18.26 2.00
CA ILE A 8 -5.11 17.39 2.27
C ILE A 8 -6.27 18.28 2.66
N LYS A 9 -7.41 18.11 2.01
CA LYS A 9 -8.63 18.90 2.32
C LYS A 9 -9.11 18.61 3.74
N LYS A 10 -9.58 19.64 4.44
CA LYS A 10 -10.26 19.49 5.72
C LYS A 10 -11.50 18.61 5.59
N ARG A 11 -11.77 17.83 6.62
CA ARG A 11 -13.00 17.06 6.74
C ARG A 11 -14.19 18.02 6.90
N LYS A 12 -15.30 17.71 6.26
CA LYS A 12 -16.54 18.47 6.46
C LYS A 12 -17.12 18.16 7.84
N GLN A 13 -17.81 19.12 8.44
CA GLN A 13 -18.43 18.94 9.76
C GLN A 13 -19.56 17.89 9.76
N ASP A 14 -20.28 17.79 8.65
CA ASP A 14 -21.42 16.88 8.43
C ASP A 14 -21.00 15.53 7.80
N SER A 15 -19.70 15.21 7.79
CA SER A 15 -19.20 13.99 7.18
C SER A 15 -19.33 12.77 8.09
N HIS A 16 -19.46 11.58 7.48
CA HIS A 16 -19.50 10.30 8.15
C HIS A 16 -18.36 9.37 7.67
N LYS A 17 -18.17 8.23 8.34
CA LYS A 17 -17.07 7.29 8.02
C LYS A 17 -17.03 6.84 6.56
N GLY A 18 -18.17 6.71 5.89
CA GLY A 18 -18.27 6.31 4.48
C GLY A 18 -17.66 7.34 3.52
N ASP A 19 -17.58 8.63 3.88
CA ASP A 19 -17.02 9.68 3.02
C ASP A 19 -15.50 9.59 2.87
N TYR A 20 -14.84 8.78 3.72
CA TYR A 20 -13.38 8.64 3.76
C TYR A 20 -12.89 7.29 3.28
N GLY A 21 -13.81 6.46 2.76
CA GLY A 21 -13.53 5.18 2.13
C GLY A 21 -13.23 4.04 3.08
N HIS A 22 -13.42 2.83 2.59
CA HIS A 22 -13.16 1.57 3.27
C HIS A 22 -11.93 0.89 2.64
N VAL A 23 -10.86 0.76 3.40
CA VAL A 23 -9.65 0.05 2.98
C VAL A 23 -9.75 -1.42 3.38
N PHE A 24 -9.57 -2.31 2.43
CA PHE A 24 -9.49 -3.75 2.65
C PHE A 24 -8.04 -4.21 2.57
N VAL A 25 -7.47 -4.61 3.68
CA VAL A 25 -6.08 -5.05 3.80
C VAL A 25 -6.02 -6.57 3.77
N ILE A 26 -5.37 -7.15 2.77
CA ILE A 26 -5.13 -8.58 2.63
C ILE A 26 -3.65 -8.80 2.94
N ALA A 27 -3.35 -9.22 4.16
CA ALA A 27 -1.98 -9.21 4.68
C ALA A 27 -1.80 -10.25 5.80
N GLY A 28 -0.56 -10.60 6.08
CA GLY A 28 -0.19 -11.43 7.21
C GLY A 28 -0.23 -12.94 6.95
N SER A 29 0.71 -13.60 7.59
CA SER A 29 0.86 -15.05 7.72
C SER A 29 1.59 -15.33 9.03
N VAL A 30 1.81 -16.61 9.37
CA VAL A 30 2.62 -16.96 10.55
C VAL A 30 3.98 -16.28 10.50
N GLY A 31 4.41 -15.67 11.61
CA GLY A 31 5.65 -14.87 11.70
C GLY A 31 5.56 -13.46 11.11
N MET A 32 4.51 -13.12 10.34
CA MET A 32 4.37 -11.84 9.62
C MET A 32 3.10 -11.05 10.01
N THR A 33 2.52 -11.31 11.18
CA THR A 33 1.36 -10.56 11.69
C THR A 33 1.69 -9.08 11.92
N GLY A 34 2.96 -8.74 12.14
CA GLY A 34 3.43 -7.36 12.27
C GLY A 34 3.20 -6.53 11.02
N ALA A 35 3.42 -7.08 9.83
CA ALA A 35 3.19 -6.40 8.55
C ALA A 35 1.68 -6.08 8.37
N ALA A 36 0.81 -7.03 8.70
CA ALA A 36 -0.64 -6.83 8.68
C ALA A 36 -1.09 -5.72 9.64
N TYR A 37 -0.52 -5.69 10.85
CA TYR A 37 -0.76 -4.65 11.85
C TYR A 37 -0.35 -3.27 11.32
N LEU A 38 0.89 -3.14 10.85
CA LEU A 38 1.47 -1.87 10.40
C LEU A 38 0.70 -1.28 9.23
N ALA A 39 0.38 -2.08 8.21
CA ALA A 39 -0.39 -1.63 7.05
C ALA A 39 -1.81 -1.19 7.44
N SER A 40 -2.48 -1.94 8.32
CA SER A 40 -3.85 -1.64 8.76
C SER A 40 -3.91 -0.38 9.62
N GLN A 41 -3.02 -0.25 10.61
CA GLN A 41 -2.94 0.93 11.45
C GLN A 41 -2.55 2.18 10.67
N ALA A 42 -1.59 2.05 9.74
CA ALA A 42 -1.21 3.16 8.88
C ALA A 42 -2.37 3.66 8.01
N ALA A 43 -3.19 2.75 7.48
CA ALA A 43 -4.38 3.11 6.72
C ALA A 43 -5.39 3.88 7.59
N LEU A 44 -5.66 3.40 8.80
CA LEU A 44 -6.57 4.06 9.74
C LEU A 44 -6.06 5.46 10.14
N LEU A 45 -4.81 5.56 10.58
CA LEU A 45 -4.18 6.82 10.98
C LEU A 45 -4.03 7.81 9.81
N SER A 46 -4.07 7.32 8.57
CA SER A 46 -4.04 8.15 7.36
C SER A 46 -5.42 8.63 6.91
N GLY A 47 -6.44 8.37 7.72
CA GLY A 47 -7.76 8.95 7.56
C GLY A 47 -8.76 8.09 6.81
N ALA A 48 -8.50 6.81 6.57
CA ALA A 48 -9.53 5.88 6.10
C ALA A 48 -10.73 5.87 7.07
N GLY A 49 -11.94 5.87 6.53
CA GLY A 49 -13.15 5.84 7.34
C GLY A 49 -13.39 4.48 7.98
N LEU A 50 -13.03 3.43 7.28
CA LEU A 50 -13.08 2.03 7.73
C LEU A 50 -11.85 1.29 7.23
N VAL A 51 -11.36 0.35 8.04
CA VAL A 51 -10.30 -0.59 7.66
C VAL A 51 -10.72 -2.00 8.08
N THR A 52 -10.61 -2.96 7.16
CA THR A 52 -10.81 -4.39 7.48
C THR A 52 -9.57 -5.17 7.07
N LEU A 53 -9.04 -5.97 7.98
CA LEU A 53 -7.92 -6.87 7.74
C LEU A 53 -8.42 -8.29 7.44
N ALA A 54 -8.11 -8.80 6.25
CA ALA A 54 -8.25 -10.20 5.89
C ALA A 54 -7.00 -10.97 6.33
N ILE A 55 -7.17 -11.97 7.20
CA ILE A 55 -6.08 -12.67 7.88
C ILE A 55 -6.37 -14.18 7.94
N PRO A 56 -5.37 -15.08 7.94
CA PRO A 56 -5.57 -16.49 8.24
C PRO A 56 -6.37 -16.71 9.55
N LYS A 57 -7.31 -17.65 9.53
CA LYS A 57 -8.24 -17.87 10.64
C LYS A 57 -7.53 -18.10 11.99
N SER A 58 -6.44 -18.87 11.99
CA SER A 58 -5.69 -19.18 13.22
C SER A 58 -5.01 -17.95 13.83
N LEU A 59 -4.71 -16.92 13.01
CA LEU A 59 -4.04 -15.69 13.43
C LEU A 59 -5.03 -14.58 13.84
N ASN A 60 -6.32 -14.76 13.55
CA ASN A 60 -7.36 -13.77 13.84
C ASN A 60 -7.42 -13.38 15.33
N PRO A 61 -7.41 -14.30 16.31
CA PRO A 61 -7.46 -13.94 17.73
C PRO A 61 -6.27 -13.07 18.17
N ILE A 62 -5.09 -13.26 17.54
CA ILE A 62 -3.91 -12.46 17.82
C ILE A 62 -4.12 -11.03 17.29
N MET A 63 -4.71 -10.89 16.11
CA MET A 63 -4.94 -9.57 15.49
C MET A 63 -6.07 -8.82 16.20
N GLU A 64 -7.13 -9.47 16.65
CA GLU A 64 -8.20 -8.83 17.43
C GLU A 64 -7.70 -8.25 18.76
N ARG A 65 -6.68 -8.86 19.37
CA ARG A 65 -6.02 -8.30 20.57
C ARG A 65 -5.14 -7.09 20.25
N LYS A 66 -4.58 -7.01 19.04
CA LYS A 66 -3.67 -5.93 18.62
C LYS A 66 -4.38 -4.74 17.98
N LEU A 67 -5.54 -4.97 17.40
CA LEU A 67 -6.28 -4.01 16.61
C LEU A 67 -7.60 -3.68 17.31
N THR A 68 -7.79 -2.45 17.72
CA THR A 68 -9.02 -2.00 18.39
C THR A 68 -10.06 -1.50 17.39
N GLU A 69 -9.65 -0.61 16.48
CA GLU A 69 -10.55 0.06 15.54
C GLU A 69 -10.58 -0.58 14.14
N VAL A 70 -9.63 -1.45 13.85
CA VAL A 70 -9.58 -2.19 12.59
C VAL A 70 -10.37 -3.49 12.73
N MET A 71 -11.36 -3.67 11.87
CA MET A 71 -12.14 -4.90 11.78
C MET A 71 -11.29 -6.04 11.23
N THR A 72 -11.62 -7.27 11.56
CA THR A 72 -10.95 -8.46 11.02
C THR A 72 -11.91 -9.34 10.24
N LEU A 73 -11.37 -10.03 9.21
CA LEU A 73 -12.07 -11.04 8.42
C LEU A 73 -11.24 -12.33 8.42
N PRO A 74 -11.59 -13.30 9.28
CA PRO A 74 -10.91 -14.59 9.30
C PRO A 74 -11.21 -15.39 8.05
N LEU A 75 -10.17 -15.93 7.43
CA LEU A 75 -10.21 -16.61 6.13
C LEU A 75 -9.58 -18.00 6.18
N PRO A 76 -9.98 -18.90 5.25
CA PRO A 76 -9.32 -20.18 5.06
C PRO A 76 -7.81 -20.05 4.84
N GLU A 77 -7.07 -20.97 5.43
CA GLU A 77 -5.60 -20.95 5.45
C GLU A 77 -5.00 -22.27 4.97
N THR A 78 -3.72 -22.21 4.63
CA THR A 78 -2.88 -23.37 4.36
C THR A 78 -2.40 -24.02 5.66
N LYS A 79 -1.77 -25.20 5.58
CA LYS A 79 -1.13 -25.83 6.74
C LYS A 79 -0.04 -24.96 7.37
N GLU A 80 0.60 -24.10 6.57
CA GLU A 80 1.64 -23.14 6.99
C GLU A 80 1.07 -21.81 7.46
N GLN A 81 -0.23 -21.74 7.79
CA GLN A 81 -0.91 -20.57 8.33
C GLN A 81 -0.71 -19.30 7.45
N SER A 82 -0.81 -19.46 6.14
CA SER A 82 -0.96 -18.38 5.16
C SER A 82 -2.31 -18.52 4.46
N LEU A 83 -2.80 -17.49 3.77
CA LEU A 83 -4.10 -17.55 3.09
C LEU A 83 -4.12 -18.62 2.01
N SER A 84 -5.12 -19.50 2.04
CA SER A 84 -5.29 -20.55 1.04
C SER A 84 -6.07 -20.06 -0.19
N ARG A 85 -5.97 -20.78 -1.31
CA ARG A 85 -6.72 -20.48 -2.54
C ARG A 85 -8.24 -20.46 -2.32
N SER A 86 -8.77 -21.24 -1.39
CA SER A 86 -10.20 -21.29 -1.06
C SER A 86 -10.76 -20.00 -0.46
N ALA A 87 -9.89 -19.07 -0.03
CA ALA A 87 -10.29 -17.75 0.46
C ALA A 87 -10.78 -16.81 -0.65
N TYR A 88 -10.53 -17.12 -1.94
CA TYR A 88 -10.78 -16.23 -3.08
C TYR A 88 -12.20 -15.67 -3.12
N SER A 89 -13.23 -16.53 -3.11
CA SER A 89 -14.62 -16.09 -3.24
C SER A 89 -15.03 -15.15 -2.10
N LYS A 90 -14.66 -15.48 -0.86
CA LYS A 90 -14.98 -14.66 0.32
C LYS A 90 -14.29 -13.28 0.26
N ILE A 91 -13.03 -13.24 -0.18
CA ILE A 91 -12.29 -11.98 -0.38
C ILE A 91 -12.94 -11.14 -1.48
N ARG A 92 -13.22 -11.74 -2.64
CA ARG A 92 -13.84 -11.06 -3.77
C ARG A 92 -15.22 -10.49 -3.42
N ASP A 93 -16.02 -11.26 -2.70
CA ASP A 93 -17.36 -10.79 -2.30
C ASP A 93 -17.29 -9.68 -1.27
N PHE A 94 -16.37 -9.76 -0.31
CA PHE A 94 -16.16 -8.70 0.67
C PHE A 94 -15.63 -7.41 0.01
N SER A 95 -14.74 -7.53 -0.97
CA SER A 95 -14.17 -6.37 -1.67
C SER A 95 -15.22 -5.47 -2.34
N LYS A 96 -16.39 -6.01 -2.68
CA LYS A 96 -17.50 -5.23 -3.28
C LYS A 96 -18.01 -4.10 -2.38
N LYS A 97 -17.74 -4.17 -1.06
CA LYS A 97 -18.12 -3.19 -0.05
C LYS A 97 -17.00 -2.19 0.27
N CYS A 98 -15.86 -2.31 -0.41
CA CYS A 98 -14.65 -1.55 -0.14
C CYS A 98 -14.34 -0.57 -1.28
N ASP A 99 -13.49 0.40 -1.02
CA ASP A 99 -13.09 1.44 -1.97
C ASP A 99 -11.64 1.28 -2.44
N CYS A 100 -10.81 0.55 -1.70
CA CYS A 100 -9.43 0.23 -2.04
C CYS A 100 -9.02 -1.10 -1.42
N VAL A 101 -8.13 -1.84 -2.12
CA VAL A 101 -7.53 -3.08 -1.61
C VAL A 101 -6.03 -2.90 -1.47
N ILE A 102 -5.47 -3.32 -0.35
CA ILE A 102 -4.03 -3.49 -0.13
C ILE A 102 -3.74 -4.99 -0.15
N ILE A 103 -2.78 -5.43 -0.97
CA ILE A 103 -2.40 -6.85 -1.09
C ILE A 103 -0.89 -6.97 -0.96
N GLY A 104 -0.43 -7.86 -0.09
CA GLY A 104 0.97 -8.28 -0.11
C GLY A 104 1.72 -8.27 1.21
N PRO A 105 1.57 -7.30 2.11
CA PRO A 105 2.36 -7.24 3.33
C PRO A 105 2.33 -8.57 4.11
N GLY A 106 3.45 -9.31 4.13
CA GLY A 106 3.61 -10.54 4.89
C GLY A 106 2.67 -11.70 4.52
N LEU A 107 2.21 -11.82 3.26
CA LEU A 107 1.29 -12.87 2.84
C LEU A 107 1.94 -14.26 2.68
N SER A 108 3.25 -14.34 2.61
CA SER A 108 4.02 -15.56 2.35
C SER A 108 4.19 -15.88 0.85
N GLN A 109 5.26 -16.63 0.56
CA GLN A 109 5.52 -17.18 -0.77
C GLN A 109 4.99 -18.61 -0.95
N ASN A 110 4.12 -19.09 -0.05
CA ASN A 110 3.44 -20.37 -0.23
C ASN A 110 2.72 -20.42 -1.58
N ARG A 111 2.83 -21.53 -2.29
CA ARG A 111 2.32 -21.68 -3.68
C ARG A 111 0.83 -21.42 -3.81
N GLN A 112 0.00 -21.83 -2.83
CA GLN A 112 -1.45 -21.57 -2.85
C GLN A 112 -1.73 -20.09 -2.66
N THR A 113 -1.01 -19.44 -1.72
CA THR A 113 -1.11 -18.01 -1.45
C THR A 113 -0.70 -17.18 -2.66
N GLN A 114 0.40 -17.55 -3.32
CA GLN A 114 0.84 -16.86 -4.55
C GLN A 114 -0.19 -16.99 -5.68
N THR A 115 -0.84 -18.15 -5.82
CA THR A 115 -1.92 -18.37 -6.79
C THR A 115 -3.15 -17.54 -6.42
N LEU A 116 -3.53 -17.49 -5.12
CA LEU A 116 -4.61 -16.64 -4.63
C LEU A 116 -4.34 -15.16 -4.96
N ILE A 117 -3.13 -14.66 -4.67
CA ILE A 117 -2.74 -13.26 -4.94
C ILE A 117 -2.96 -12.93 -6.43
N ARG A 118 -2.46 -13.75 -7.34
CA ARG A 118 -2.64 -13.53 -8.79
C ARG A 118 -4.11 -13.50 -9.19
N SER A 119 -4.91 -14.42 -8.65
CA SER A 119 -6.36 -14.45 -8.91
C SER A 119 -7.07 -13.21 -8.37
N LEU A 120 -6.67 -12.71 -7.20
CA LEU A 120 -7.24 -11.49 -6.61
C LEU A 120 -6.91 -10.26 -7.43
N ILE A 121 -5.65 -10.10 -7.86
CA ILE A 121 -5.22 -8.97 -8.69
C ILE A 121 -6.00 -8.94 -10.01
N SER A 122 -6.25 -10.11 -10.61
CA SER A 122 -7.03 -10.20 -11.86
C SER A 122 -8.53 -10.03 -11.66
N GLY A 123 -9.08 -10.43 -10.50
CA GLY A 123 -10.51 -10.55 -10.28
C GLY A 123 -11.16 -9.47 -9.44
N ILE A 124 -10.40 -8.55 -8.85
CA ILE A 124 -10.91 -7.43 -8.06
C ILE A 124 -10.82 -6.14 -8.86
N ASP A 125 -11.96 -5.51 -9.06
CA ASP A 125 -12.12 -4.24 -9.78
C ASP A 125 -12.17 -3.05 -8.79
N LEU A 126 -11.06 -2.80 -8.10
CA LEU A 126 -10.89 -1.68 -7.18
C LEU A 126 -9.51 -1.05 -7.33
N PRO A 127 -9.34 0.22 -6.94
CA PRO A 127 -8.01 0.77 -6.70
C PRO A 127 -7.22 -0.13 -5.75
N MET A 128 -5.95 -0.41 -6.08
CA MET A 128 -5.17 -1.35 -5.28
C MET A 128 -3.74 -0.89 -5.04
N VAL A 129 -3.20 -1.26 -3.89
CA VAL A 129 -1.78 -1.13 -3.57
C VAL A 129 -1.19 -2.53 -3.47
N LEU A 130 -0.14 -2.79 -4.25
CA LEU A 130 0.57 -4.07 -4.29
C LEU A 130 1.99 -3.89 -3.75
N ASP A 131 2.33 -4.63 -2.69
CA ASP A 131 3.63 -4.58 -2.04
C ASP A 131 4.14 -5.99 -1.70
N ALA A 132 5.41 -6.14 -1.42
CA ALA A 132 6.04 -7.32 -0.86
C ALA A 132 5.66 -8.63 -1.59
N ASP A 133 4.93 -9.55 -0.95
CA ASP A 133 4.59 -10.85 -1.53
C ASP A 133 3.61 -10.77 -2.71
N ALA A 134 2.87 -9.68 -2.85
CA ALA A 134 2.08 -9.44 -4.07
C ALA A 134 3.01 -9.15 -5.27
N LEU A 135 4.09 -8.43 -5.05
CA LEU A 135 5.10 -8.18 -6.09
C LEU A 135 5.88 -9.46 -6.42
N ASN A 136 6.19 -10.29 -5.41
CA ASN A 136 6.79 -11.60 -5.64
C ASN A 136 5.87 -12.51 -6.48
N ALA A 137 4.54 -12.48 -6.23
CA ALA A 137 3.56 -13.25 -6.98
C ALA A 137 3.44 -12.84 -8.45
N LEU A 138 3.74 -11.57 -8.76
CA LEU A 138 3.70 -11.01 -10.12
C LEU A 138 4.97 -11.29 -10.92
N SER A 139 6.08 -11.68 -10.29
CA SER A 139 7.30 -12.02 -11.01
C SER A 139 7.04 -13.17 -11.96
N GLY A 140 7.33 -12.99 -13.27
CA GLY A 140 6.99 -13.92 -14.32
C GLY A 140 5.50 -13.93 -14.77
N HIS A 141 4.66 -13.06 -14.19
CA HIS A 141 3.21 -13.00 -14.46
C HIS A 141 2.71 -11.56 -14.67
N LEU A 142 3.54 -10.69 -15.21
CA LEU A 142 3.27 -9.24 -15.32
C LEU A 142 2.11 -8.88 -16.26
N SER A 143 1.72 -9.77 -17.17
CA SER A 143 0.53 -9.61 -18.02
C SER A 143 -0.75 -9.39 -17.21
N ILE A 144 -0.78 -9.86 -15.96
CA ILE A 144 -1.89 -9.65 -15.02
C ILE A 144 -2.14 -8.16 -14.76
N LEU A 145 -1.09 -7.34 -14.68
CA LEU A 145 -1.20 -5.90 -14.45
C LEU A 145 -1.90 -5.17 -15.61
N GLY A 146 -1.67 -5.60 -16.85
CA GLY A 146 -2.30 -5.02 -18.04
C GLY A 146 -3.83 -5.19 -18.07
N ASN A 147 -4.34 -6.25 -17.46
CA ASN A 147 -5.77 -6.55 -17.42
C ASN A 147 -6.53 -5.76 -16.34
N THR A 148 -5.86 -5.23 -15.33
CA THR A 148 -6.49 -4.45 -14.24
C THR A 148 -7.04 -3.09 -14.70
N CYS A 149 -6.67 -2.64 -15.90
CA CYS A 149 -7.03 -1.32 -16.44
C CYS A 149 -8.27 -1.29 -17.34
N TYR A 150 -8.88 -2.44 -17.65
CA TYR A 150 -10.04 -2.55 -18.55
C TYR A 150 -11.40 -2.55 -17.84
N ALA A 151 -11.38 -2.53 -16.51
CA ALA A 151 -12.61 -2.50 -15.74
C ALA A 151 -13.38 -1.18 -15.92
N GLN A 152 -14.71 -1.28 -16.02
CA GLN A 152 -15.62 -0.14 -16.18
C GLN A 152 -15.41 0.86 -15.03
N PRO A 153 -15.35 2.17 -15.31
CA PRO A 153 -15.14 3.17 -14.26
C PRO A 153 -16.32 3.14 -13.28
N ARG A 154 -16.06 2.70 -12.04
CA ARG A 154 -17.03 2.85 -10.95
C ARG A 154 -17.11 4.32 -10.52
N LYS A 155 -18.28 4.79 -10.11
CA LYS A 155 -18.43 6.05 -9.39
C LYS A 155 -17.66 5.91 -8.06
N THR A 156 -16.57 6.65 -7.91
CA THR A 156 -15.96 6.85 -6.59
C THR A 156 -16.89 7.69 -5.72
N LEU A 157 -16.72 7.67 -4.41
CA LEU A 157 -17.45 8.53 -3.46
C LEU A 157 -17.41 10.02 -3.85
N SER A 158 -16.38 10.45 -4.59
CA SER A 158 -16.25 11.80 -5.16
C SER A 158 -17.08 12.04 -6.44
N GLY A 159 -17.85 11.05 -6.91
CA GLY A 159 -18.64 11.16 -8.15
C GLY A 159 -17.79 11.10 -9.44
N GLN A 160 -16.47 11.02 -9.35
CA GLN A 160 -15.59 10.89 -10.49
C GLN A 160 -15.52 9.41 -10.95
N ARG A 161 -15.62 9.19 -12.25
CA ARG A 161 -15.37 7.88 -12.85
C ARG A 161 -13.87 7.60 -12.77
N GLY A 162 -13.40 7.00 -11.66
CA GLY A 162 -12.02 6.59 -11.47
C GLY A 162 -11.71 5.39 -12.36
N ARG A 163 -10.66 5.48 -13.18
CA ARG A 163 -10.04 4.30 -13.76
C ARG A 163 -9.48 3.47 -12.61
N CYS A 164 -9.59 2.14 -12.69
CA CYS A 164 -8.94 1.23 -11.76
C CYS A 164 -7.45 1.59 -11.69
N SER A 165 -6.99 2.00 -10.52
CA SER A 165 -5.65 2.58 -10.36
C SER A 165 -4.82 1.66 -9.49
N THR A 166 -3.82 1.00 -10.09
CA THR A 166 -2.87 0.15 -9.36
C THR A 166 -1.62 0.96 -8.99
N VAL A 167 -1.27 0.92 -7.71
CA VAL A 167 0.01 1.42 -7.19
C VAL A 167 0.85 0.23 -6.77
N ILE A 168 2.09 0.17 -7.23
CA ILE A 168 3.08 -0.81 -6.77
C ILE A 168 4.18 -0.10 -5.98
N THR A 169 4.68 -0.76 -4.91
CA THR A 169 5.65 -0.15 -3.99
C THR A 169 6.94 -0.96 -3.86
N PRO A 170 7.63 -1.33 -4.96
CA PRO A 170 8.82 -2.14 -4.89
C PRO A 170 10.02 -1.41 -4.27
N HIS A 171 10.83 -2.11 -3.48
CA HIS A 171 12.23 -1.72 -3.27
C HIS A 171 13.08 -2.15 -4.46
N SER A 172 14.36 -1.72 -4.53
CA SER A 172 15.20 -2.01 -5.71
C SER A 172 15.32 -3.51 -6.03
N GLY A 173 15.39 -4.38 -5.02
CA GLY A 173 15.48 -5.83 -5.22
C GLY A 173 14.18 -6.43 -5.76
N GLU A 174 13.01 -5.97 -5.29
CA GLU A 174 11.71 -6.37 -5.84
C GLU A 174 11.55 -5.88 -7.27
N MET A 175 11.93 -4.64 -7.55
CA MET A 175 11.89 -4.10 -8.91
C MET A 175 12.80 -4.87 -9.86
N ALA A 176 13.99 -5.24 -9.41
CA ALA A 176 14.93 -6.05 -10.20
C ALA A 176 14.32 -7.40 -10.60
N ARG A 177 13.66 -8.09 -9.65
CA ARG A 177 12.96 -9.36 -9.92
C ARG A 177 11.75 -9.16 -10.85
N LEU A 178 10.93 -8.15 -10.60
CA LEU A 178 9.76 -7.85 -11.43
C LEU A 178 10.13 -7.55 -12.88
N ALA A 179 11.13 -6.70 -13.07
CA ALA A 179 11.53 -6.22 -14.40
C ALA A 179 12.52 -7.16 -15.11
N GLY A 180 12.99 -8.24 -14.46
CA GLY A 180 14.02 -9.10 -15.02
C GLY A 180 15.37 -8.40 -15.19
N LEU A 181 15.71 -7.44 -14.33
CA LEU A 181 16.91 -6.61 -14.41
C LEU A 181 17.92 -6.97 -13.31
N ARG A 182 19.19 -6.65 -13.53
CA ARG A 182 20.18 -6.71 -12.44
C ARG A 182 19.95 -5.61 -11.43
N LEU A 183 20.13 -5.89 -10.14
CA LEU A 183 19.97 -4.92 -9.05
C LEU A 183 20.87 -3.68 -9.23
N SER A 184 22.10 -3.89 -9.71
CA SER A 184 23.04 -2.78 -10.00
C SER A 184 22.49 -1.81 -11.04
N PHE A 185 21.80 -2.32 -12.07
CA PHE A 185 21.16 -1.49 -13.10
C PHE A 185 20.01 -0.66 -12.51
N VAL A 186 19.14 -1.30 -11.70
CA VAL A 186 18.03 -0.60 -11.02
C VAL A 186 18.56 0.51 -10.13
N ASN A 187 19.62 0.26 -9.35
CA ASN A 187 20.22 1.26 -8.47
C ASN A 187 20.87 2.42 -9.22
N LYS A 188 21.45 2.16 -10.40
CA LYS A 188 22.09 3.18 -11.24
C LYS A 188 21.07 4.12 -11.88
N ASP A 189 19.93 3.61 -12.33
CA ASP A 189 18.88 4.40 -13.01
C ASP A 189 17.48 4.12 -12.45
N LYS A 190 17.25 4.47 -11.20
CA LYS A 190 15.92 4.35 -10.56
C LYS A 190 14.83 5.10 -11.34
N LYS A 191 15.15 6.27 -11.88
CA LYS A 191 14.17 7.12 -12.58
C LYS A 191 13.71 6.47 -13.87
N GLY A 192 14.64 6.06 -14.73
CA GLY A 192 14.35 5.42 -16.01
C GLY A 192 13.60 4.10 -15.80
N VAL A 193 14.07 3.25 -14.86
CA VAL A 193 13.43 1.97 -14.56
C VAL A 193 12.00 2.17 -14.04
N ALA A 194 11.77 3.06 -13.06
CA ALA A 194 10.44 3.32 -12.53
C ALA A 194 9.50 3.88 -13.62
N LYS A 195 9.99 4.80 -14.46
CA LYS A 195 9.19 5.40 -15.53
C LYS A 195 8.84 4.40 -16.62
N LYS A 196 9.82 3.61 -17.06
CA LYS A 196 9.61 2.57 -18.07
C LYS A 196 8.57 1.56 -17.58
N PHE A 197 8.74 1.02 -16.38
CA PHE A 197 7.83 0.04 -15.79
C PHE A 197 6.41 0.62 -15.64
N ALA A 198 6.29 1.83 -15.10
CA ALA A 198 5.00 2.50 -14.94
C ALA A 198 4.26 2.67 -16.27
N THR A 199 4.98 3.03 -17.35
CA THR A 199 4.39 3.24 -18.68
C THR A 199 3.99 1.92 -19.33
N GLU A 200 4.85 0.92 -19.27
CA GLU A 200 4.65 -0.39 -19.91
C GLU A 200 3.45 -1.14 -19.32
N TYR A 201 3.34 -1.15 -17.98
CA TYR A 201 2.28 -1.87 -17.28
C TYR A 201 1.10 -0.98 -16.84
N ASN A 202 1.11 0.30 -17.23
CA ASN A 202 0.06 1.28 -16.91
C ASN A 202 -0.27 1.37 -15.40
N VAL A 203 0.76 1.37 -14.55
CA VAL A 203 0.66 1.45 -13.09
C VAL A 203 1.37 2.67 -12.53
N THR A 204 1.02 3.08 -11.31
CA THR A 204 1.85 4.01 -10.56
C THR A 204 2.91 3.23 -9.79
N THR A 205 4.17 3.52 -10.04
CA THR A 205 5.33 2.87 -9.44
C THR A 205 5.96 3.76 -8.37
N VAL A 206 6.06 3.25 -7.13
CA VAL A 206 6.79 3.87 -6.02
C VAL A 206 8.06 3.05 -5.77
N LEU A 207 9.16 3.39 -6.41
CA LEU A 207 10.45 2.71 -6.23
C LEU A 207 11.13 3.21 -4.96
N LYS A 208 11.00 2.40 -3.89
CA LYS A 208 11.45 2.70 -2.52
C LYS A 208 12.97 2.83 -2.38
N GLY A 209 13.41 3.58 -1.38
CA GLY A 209 14.80 3.76 -0.97
C GLY A 209 15.18 5.24 -0.87
N TYR A 210 16.46 5.53 -0.70
CA TYR A 210 16.94 6.91 -0.68
C TYR A 210 16.46 7.65 -1.94
N LYS A 211 15.82 8.83 -1.73
CA LYS A 211 15.15 9.58 -2.79
C LYS A 211 14.13 8.71 -3.55
N THR A 212 13.18 8.12 -2.82
CA THR A 212 12.06 7.34 -3.41
C THR A 212 11.52 8.02 -4.66
N VAL A 213 11.41 7.25 -5.74
CA VAL A 213 10.94 7.73 -7.04
C VAL A 213 9.48 7.32 -7.24
N VAL A 214 8.62 8.28 -7.55
CA VAL A 214 7.23 8.00 -7.96
C VAL A 214 7.06 8.33 -9.43
N ALA A 215 6.64 7.35 -10.20
CA ALA A 215 6.41 7.46 -11.64
C ALA A 215 5.03 6.91 -12.02
N ALA A 216 4.41 7.53 -13.02
CA ALA A 216 3.16 7.05 -13.61
C ALA A 216 3.16 7.35 -15.13
N PRO A 217 2.28 6.67 -15.93
CA PRO A 217 2.12 6.99 -17.34
C PRO A 217 1.78 8.47 -17.53
N ARG A 218 2.41 9.12 -18.51
CA ARG A 218 2.12 10.53 -18.86
C ARG A 218 2.23 11.56 -17.73
N LYS A 219 2.92 11.22 -16.63
CA LYS A 219 3.21 12.14 -15.52
C LYS A 219 4.69 12.40 -15.42
N GLU A 220 5.07 13.58 -14.93
CA GLU A 220 6.45 13.85 -14.55
C GLU A 220 6.87 12.99 -13.38
N ILE A 221 8.16 12.65 -13.34
CA ILE A 221 8.72 11.86 -12.23
C ILE A 221 8.77 12.74 -10.98
N TYR A 222 8.26 12.22 -9.88
CA TYR A 222 8.43 12.83 -8.57
C TYR A 222 9.54 12.13 -7.80
N ILE A 223 10.43 12.91 -7.19
CA ILE A 223 11.49 12.42 -6.31
C ILE A 223 11.19 12.90 -4.91
N ASN A 224 11.02 11.97 -3.98
CA ASN A 224 10.74 12.28 -2.59
C ASN A 224 11.99 12.85 -1.90
N SER A 225 11.79 13.92 -1.15
CA SER A 225 12.85 14.62 -0.41
C SER A 225 12.81 14.44 1.10
N SER A 226 11.81 13.73 1.61
CA SER A 226 11.66 13.41 3.05
C SER A 226 12.16 11.99 3.35
N GLY A 227 12.44 11.74 4.61
CA GLY A 227 12.95 10.46 5.09
C GLY A 227 14.44 10.48 5.40
N ASN A 228 14.86 9.58 6.25
CA ASN A 228 16.22 9.47 6.79
C ASN A 228 16.70 8.00 6.81
N PRO A 229 18.01 7.75 7.02
CA PRO A 229 18.56 6.40 7.03
C PRO A 229 17.99 5.47 8.10
N GLY A 230 17.48 5.99 9.22
CA GLY A 230 16.86 5.20 10.29
C GLY A 230 15.60 4.44 9.82
N MET A 231 14.98 4.89 8.74
CA MET A 231 13.84 4.19 8.12
C MET A 231 14.23 2.90 7.38
N ALA A 232 15.52 2.55 7.32
CA ALA A 232 16.00 1.30 6.74
C ALA A 232 15.79 0.12 7.72
N SER A 233 14.58 -0.07 8.21
CA SER A 233 14.18 -1.16 9.11
C SER A 233 12.93 -1.87 8.61
N GLY A 234 12.74 -3.12 9.05
CA GLY A 234 11.58 -3.94 8.65
C GLY A 234 10.26 -3.30 9.06
N GLY A 235 9.25 -3.37 8.19
CA GLY A 235 7.91 -2.85 8.45
C GLY A 235 7.66 -1.41 7.99
N CYS A 236 8.70 -0.61 7.71
CA CYS A 236 8.50 0.76 7.21
C CYS A 236 7.76 0.79 5.85
N GLY A 237 8.00 -0.21 4.99
CA GLY A 237 7.27 -0.37 3.73
C GLY A 237 5.77 -0.62 3.94
N ASP A 238 5.41 -1.42 4.94
CA ASP A 238 4.02 -1.74 5.25
C ASP A 238 3.24 -0.49 5.69
N VAL A 239 3.90 0.40 6.46
CA VAL A 239 3.34 1.71 6.83
C VAL A 239 3.05 2.57 5.60
N LEU A 240 4.01 2.66 4.66
CA LEU A 240 3.84 3.40 3.40
C LEU A 240 2.64 2.87 2.61
N THR A 241 2.51 1.55 2.52
CA THR A 241 1.44 0.86 1.81
C THR A 241 0.07 1.21 2.39
N GLY A 242 -0.05 1.24 3.72
CA GLY A 242 -1.26 1.66 4.43
C GLY A 242 -1.64 3.12 4.15
N ILE A 243 -0.67 4.04 4.20
CA ILE A 243 -0.88 5.47 3.92
C ILE A 243 -1.43 5.66 2.48
N ILE A 244 -0.81 5.02 1.50
CA ILE A 244 -1.23 5.13 0.09
C ILE A 244 -2.64 4.56 -0.09
N GLY A 245 -2.95 3.41 0.53
CA GLY A 245 -4.25 2.77 0.47
C GLY A 245 -5.37 3.66 1.00
N ALA A 246 -5.15 4.36 2.11
CA ALA A 246 -6.13 5.31 2.67
C ALA A 246 -6.43 6.46 1.69
N PHE A 247 -5.41 7.00 1.03
CA PHE A 247 -5.59 8.05 0.04
C PHE A 247 -6.32 7.57 -1.21
N LEU A 248 -6.05 6.36 -1.67
CA LEU A 248 -6.81 5.77 -2.78
C LEU A 248 -8.27 5.55 -2.39
N ALA A 249 -8.54 5.03 -1.20
CA ALA A 249 -9.90 4.80 -0.72
C ALA A 249 -10.70 6.10 -0.61
N SER A 250 -10.06 7.21 -0.27
CA SER A 250 -10.69 8.55 -0.25
C SER A 250 -10.87 9.18 -1.64
N GLY A 251 -10.58 8.45 -2.73
CA GLY A 251 -10.75 8.91 -4.11
C GLY A 251 -9.63 9.81 -4.65
N ILE A 252 -8.49 9.88 -3.96
CA ILE A 252 -7.31 10.61 -4.47
C ILE A 252 -6.69 9.83 -5.63
N ASP A 253 -6.38 10.52 -6.72
CA ASP A 253 -5.67 9.96 -7.89
C ASP A 253 -4.39 9.20 -7.48
N ALA A 254 -4.13 8.06 -8.12
CA ALA A 254 -3.05 7.15 -7.73
C ALA A 254 -1.66 7.82 -7.68
N PHE A 255 -1.35 8.67 -8.64
CA PHE A 255 -0.07 9.37 -8.64
C PHE A 255 0.01 10.40 -7.51
N LYS A 256 -1.08 11.10 -7.22
CA LYS A 256 -1.15 12.02 -6.07
C LYS A 256 -1.08 11.27 -4.77
N ALA A 257 -1.81 10.16 -4.62
CA ALA A 257 -1.81 9.31 -3.44
C ALA A 257 -0.40 8.76 -3.14
N ALA A 258 0.28 8.26 -4.17
CA ALA A 258 1.65 7.77 -4.06
C ALA A 258 2.66 8.86 -3.65
N ARG A 259 2.56 10.06 -4.23
CA ARG A 259 3.42 11.21 -3.88
C ARG A 259 3.19 11.69 -2.46
N LEU A 260 1.93 11.89 -2.07
CA LEU A 260 1.52 12.28 -0.73
C LEU A 260 1.98 11.22 0.29
N GLY A 261 1.71 9.95 -0.01
CA GLY A 261 2.10 8.84 0.84
C GLY A 261 3.60 8.78 1.07
N ALA A 262 4.40 8.84 0.01
CA ALA A 262 5.85 8.84 0.12
C ALA A 262 6.38 10.04 0.94
N TYR A 263 5.81 11.23 0.74
CA TYR A 263 6.22 12.43 1.45
C TYR A 263 5.86 12.37 2.95
N ILE A 264 4.61 12.04 3.29
CA ILE A 264 4.13 11.98 4.67
C ILE A 264 4.84 10.85 5.44
N HIS A 265 5.03 9.70 4.80
CA HIS A 265 5.78 8.59 5.35
C HIS A 265 7.22 9.02 5.73
N GLY A 266 7.95 9.65 4.80
CA GLY A 266 9.29 10.17 5.08
C GLY A 266 9.29 11.27 6.14
N LEU A 267 8.32 12.19 6.11
CA LEU A 267 8.18 13.25 7.09
C LEU A 267 7.90 12.70 8.50
N SER A 268 7.09 11.65 8.61
CA SER A 268 6.86 10.94 9.87
C SER A 268 8.15 10.34 10.40
N GLY A 269 8.96 9.69 9.54
CA GLY A 269 10.28 9.18 9.90
C GLY A 269 11.25 10.27 10.33
N ASP A 270 11.25 11.44 9.66
CA ASP A 270 12.10 12.57 10.03
C ASP A 270 11.74 13.15 11.40
N ILE A 271 10.44 13.22 11.71
CA ILE A 271 9.98 13.66 13.03
C ILE A 271 10.36 12.63 14.09
N ALA A 272 10.15 11.36 13.83
CA ALA A 272 10.49 10.26 14.73
C ALA A 272 12.00 10.20 15.01
N ALA A 273 12.85 10.34 14.01
CA ALA A 273 14.31 10.35 14.17
C ALA A 273 14.80 11.50 15.04
N LYS A 274 14.15 12.68 14.93
CA LYS A 274 14.46 13.82 15.82
C LYS A 274 14.08 13.58 17.27
N ALA A 275 12.99 12.84 17.50
CA ALA A 275 12.52 12.55 18.85
C ALA A 275 13.26 11.37 19.50
N LYS A 276 13.69 10.39 18.70
CA LYS A 276 14.27 9.13 19.21
C LYS A 276 15.74 8.96 18.83
N THR A 277 16.12 8.89 17.67
CA THR A 277 17.38 8.80 16.91
C THR A 277 17.18 7.92 15.68
N GLU A 278 18.05 8.03 14.69
CA GLU A 278 17.99 7.15 13.50
C GLU A 278 18.31 5.69 13.85
N ILE A 279 19.16 5.44 14.87
CA ILE A 279 19.58 4.07 15.23
C ILE A 279 18.44 3.28 15.89
N SER A 280 17.63 3.91 16.71
CA SER A 280 16.53 3.25 17.44
C SER A 280 15.18 3.32 16.75
N LEU A 281 15.12 3.90 15.54
CA LEU A 281 13.89 4.08 14.80
C LEU A 281 13.34 2.76 14.27
N LYS A 282 12.08 2.51 14.51
CA LYS A 282 11.34 1.33 14.07
C LYS A 282 10.01 1.71 13.40
N ALA A 283 9.40 0.81 12.67
CA ALA A 283 8.17 1.07 11.90
C ALA A 283 6.99 1.56 12.76
N THR A 284 6.88 1.12 14.02
CA THR A 284 5.84 1.61 14.95
C THR A 284 6.03 3.08 15.33
N ASP A 285 7.26 3.59 15.29
CA ASP A 285 7.50 5.01 15.54
C ASP A 285 6.95 5.88 14.39
N LEU A 286 6.99 5.37 13.16
CA LEU A 286 6.34 6.06 12.05
C LEU A 286 4.83 6.21 12.30
N LEU A 287 4.15 5.17 12.83
CA LEU A 287 2.73 5.26 13.19
C LEU A 287 2.51 6.29 14.30
N GLU A 288 3.35 6.30 15.33
CA GLU A 288 3.28 7.22 16.47
C GLU A 288 3.39 8.69 16.02
N PHE A 289 4.32 8.98 15.10
CA PHE A 289 4.57 10.34 14.61
C PHE A 289 3.79 10.72 13.35
N LEU A 290 3.02 9.80 12.78
CA LEU A 290 2.19 10.06 11.60
C LEU A 290 1.19 11.22 11.81
N PRO A 291 0.47 11.34 12.95
CA PRO A 291 -0.41 12.48 13.20
C PRO A 291 0.32 13.83 13.19
N GLN A 292 1.56 13.87 13.66
CA GLN A 292 2.38 15.09 13.64
C GLN A 292 2.82 15.46 12.21
N ALA A 293 3.13 14.46 11.37
CA ALA A 293 3.41 14.68 9.96
C ALA A 293 2.18 15.25 9.24
N PHE A 294 0.98 14.74 9.54
CA PHE A 294 -0.27 15.28 9.01
C PHE A 294 -0.50 16.74 9.41
N LYS A 295 -0.28 17.11 10.67
CA LYS A 295 -0.41 18.52 11.14
C LYS A 295 0.43 19.51 10.31
N LYS A 296 1.56 19.06 9.73
CA LYS A 296 2.42 19.93 8.89
C LYS A 296 1.90 20.13 7.47
N VAL A 297 1.05 19.22 6.97
CA VAL A 297 0.55 19.21 5.58
C VAL A 297 -0.96 19.49 5.50
N TYR A 298 -1.66 19.37 6.61
CA TYR A 298 -3.10 19.60 6.71
C TYR A 298 -3.39 21.11 6.82
N LYS A 299 -4.17 21.65 5.87
CA LYS A 299 -4.57 23.05 5.84
C LYS A 299 -6.08 23.20 5.72
#